data_08d100e84dbde946e228ab86da0d0a8c
#
_entry.id   08d100e84dbde946e228ab86da0d0a8c
#
_cell.length_a   1.000
_cell.length_b   1.000
_cell.length_c   1.000
_cell.angle_alpha   90.00
_cell.angle_beta   90.00
_cell.angle_gamma   90.00
#
_symmetry.space_group_name_H-M   'P 1'
#
loop_
_entity.id
_entity.type
_entity.pdbx_description
1 polymer ?
#
loop_
_entity_poly.entity_id
_entity_poly.type
_entity_poly.pdbx_seq_one_letter_code
_entity_poly.pdbx_strand_id
1 'polypeptide(L)'
;MINDNTQSNLNATQDDYEINLAEIFSTVWKRKLFIIAFTSVFAIGSVIYSLSLPDYYKSSGLLELSGGSDVVMGGQNSQLGGIASLAGINLKGMSSDKAMIAKATVDSRDFFKHISTFDGVLEGILAIKEYDKRTKQIIFDNEIYSEETGWAQSNENGDQAVFSFLDAHNIFLSHVDLSLDFDTSLITLSVEHKSPEFAYFLTNLIISEVNNLERSRTIEEASRARDFLKAELEKTEVLDVRLSINRLIQSQLEREMLANVRENYLLSSLDTPFVPEKKSKPRRSLICIFGTFFGAFLAVIFILIREFIFSRKKLN
;
A
#
# COMPACT_ATOMS: atom_id res chain seq x y z
N MET A 1 33.13 -77.55 -24.48
CA MET A 1 33.72 -77.38 -23.14
C MET A 1 34.52 -76.07 -23.21
N ILE A 2 33.94 -74.92 -22.93
CA ILE A 2 34.65 -73.70 -22.60
C ILE A 2 33.65 -72.76 -21.87
N ASN A 3 33.93 -72.63 -20.60
CA ASN A 3 33.66 -71.55 -19.64
C ASN A 3 32.30 -70.82 -19.62
N ASP A 4 31.55 -71.37 -18.71
CA ASP A 4 30.36 -70.72 -18.08
C ASP A 4 30.74 -70.17 -16.68
N ASN A 5 31.66 -69.22 -16.62
CA ASN A 5 32.11 -68.68 -15.31
C ASN A 5 32.48 -67.20 -15.33
N THR A 6 31.88 -66.36 -16.25
CA THR A 6 32.19 -64.90 -16.33
C THR A 6 30.98 -64.00 -16.17
N GLN A 7 29.80 -64.58 -15.83
CA GLN A 7 28.58 -63.74 -15.65
C GLN A 7 28.10 -63.56 -14.19
N SER A 8 28.82 -64.09 -13.20
CA SER A 8 28.38 -63.98 -11.78
C SER A 8 29.00 -62.84 -10.98
N ASN A 9 29.81 -61.96 -11.59
CA ASN A 9 30.52 -60.89 -10.86
C ASN A 9 30.18 -59.45 -11.30
N LEU A 10 29.08 -59.26 -12.02
CA LEU A 10 28.65 -57.88 -12.40
C LEU A 10 27.41 -57.38 -11.66
N ASN A 11 26.88 -58.12 -10.69
CA ASN A 11 25.70 -57.71 -9.91
C ASN A 11 26.00 -57.39 -8.45
N ALA A 12 27.22 -57.06 -8.10
CA ALA A 12 27.59 -56.68 -6.74
C ALA A 12 28.24 -55.28 -6.75
N THR A 13 27.47 -54.25 -6.96
CA THR A 13 27.67 -52.86 -6.45
C THR A 13 26.62 -51.92 -7.08
N GLN A 14 25.38 -52.23 -6.94
CA GLN A 14 24.34 -51.23 -6.92
C GLN A 14 23.80 -51.20 -5.49
N ASP A 15 24.55 -50.55 -4.58
CA ASP A 15 23.98 -50.09 -3.34
C ASP A 15 22.91 -49.04 -3.73
N ASP A 16 21.71 -49.51 -3.97
CA ASP A 16 20.52 -48.67 -4.01
C ASP A 16 20.43 -47.97 -2.67
N TYR A 17 20.87 -46.71 -2.65
CA TYR A 17 20.57 -45.78 -1.56
C TYR A 17 19.07 -45.53 -1.54
N GLU A 18 18.29 -46.55 -1.26
CA GLU A 18 16.89 -46.40 -0.91
C GLU A 18 16.82 -45.62 0.40
N ILE A 19 16.47 -44.36 0.31
CA ILE A 19 16.18 -43.51 1.48
C ILE A 19 14.97 -44.14 2.17
N ASN A 20 15.23 -44.96 3.17
CA ASN A 20 14.18 -45.65 3.92
C ASN A 20 13.47 -44.65 4.85
N LEU A 21 12.29 -44.15 4.43
CA LEU A 21 11.49 -43.18 5.18
C LEU A 21 11.20 -43.65 6.62
N ALA A 22 11.10 -44.99 6.85
CA ALA A 22 10.91 -45.53 8.17
C ALA A 22 12.15 -45.34 9.07
N GLU A 23 13.34 -45.35 8.49
CA GLU A 23 14.60 -45.13 9.20
C GLU A 23 14.76 -43.67 9.61
N ILE A 24 14.41 -42.76 8.71
CA ILE A 24 14.33 -41.32 9.00
C ILE A 24 13.36 -41.05 10.16
N PHE A 25 12.16 -41.59 10.08
CA PHE A 25 11.15 -41.41 11.13
C PHE A 25 11.61 -41.97 12.48
N SER A 26 12.25 -43.16 12.49
CA SER A 26 12.78 -43.77 13.73
C SER A 26 13.90 -42.91 14.35
N THR A 27 14.76 -42.34 13.53
CA THR A 27 15.87 -41.47 13.97
C THR A 27 15.35 -40.15 14.58
N VAL A 28 14.37 -39.52 13.93
CA VAL A 28 13.69 -38.32 14.44
C VAL A 28 12.97 -38.65 15.77
N TRP A 29 12.27 -39.78 15.86
CA TRP A 29 11.55 -40.16 17.07
C TRP A 29 12.47 -40.47 18.25
N LYS A 30 13.62 -41.12 18.03
CA LYS A 30 14.63 -41.38 19.08
C LYS A 30 15.21 -40.11 19.68
N ARG A 31 15.25 -39.02 18.91
CA ARG A 31 15.83 -37.71 19.34
C ARG A 31 14.76 -36.64 19.59
N LYS A 32 13.51 -37.03 19.84
CA LYS A 32 12.38 -36.09 20.05
C LYS A 32 12.65 -35.04 21.12
N LEU A 33 13.34 -35.37 22.21
CA LEU A 33 13.66 -34.40 23.27
C LEU A 33 14.59 -33.31 22.79
N PHE A 34 15.56 -33.62 21.89
CA PHE A 34 16.40 -32.61 21.28
C PHE A 34 15.60 -31.70 20.35
N ILE A 35 14.70 -32.26 19.54
CA ILE A 35 13.83 -31.49 18.67
C ILE A 35 12.97 -30.51 19.49
N ILE A 36 12.33 -31.03 20.54
CA ILE A 36 11.48 -30.20 21.42
C ILE A 36 12.29 -29.07 22.06
N ALA A 37 13.47 -29.39 22.63
CA ALA A 37 14.31 -28.38 23.25
C ALA A 37 14.77 -27.28 22.25
N PHE A 38 15.22 -27.69 21.07
CA PHE A 38 15.67 -26.79 20.03
C PHE A 38 14.53 -25.91 19.49
N THR A 39 13.37 -26.52 19.18
CA THR A 39 12.16 -25.82 18.77
C THR A 39 11.67 -24.83 19.84
N SER A 40 11.75 -25.19 21.13
CA SER A 40 11.37 -24.31 22.22
C SER A 40 12.23 -23.05 22.28
N VAL A 41 13.53 -23.14 22.03
CA VAL A 41 14.43 -21.98 21.95
C VAL A 41 13.99 -21.04 20.82
N PHE A 42 13.69 -21.56 19.65
CA PHE A 42 13.19 -20.76 18.53
C PHE A 42 11.82 -20.16 18.80
N ALA A 43 10.92 -20.91 19.44
CA ALA A 43 9.60 -20.43 19.84
C ALA A 43 9.71 -19.23 20.81
N ILE A 44 10.55 -19.34 21.85
CA ILE A 44 10.79 -18.25 22.80
C ILE A 44 11.42 -17.06 22.09
N GLY A 45 12.44 -17.29 21.26
CA GLY A 45 13.09 -16.24 20.47
C GLY A 45 12.10 -15.51 19.55
N SER A 46 11.19 -16.22 18.88
CA SER A 46 10.17 -15.62 18.02
C SER A 46 9.15 -14.79 18.78
N VAL A 47 8.81 -15.20 20.01
CA VAL A 47 7.92 -14.40 20.89
C VAL A 47 8.62 -13.11 21.32
N ILE A 48 9.87 -13.18 21.79
CA ILE A 48 10.63 -11.98 22.19
C ILE A 48 10.78 -11.03 21.01
N TYR A 49 11.16 -11.53 19.84
CA TYR A 49 11.26 -10.74 18.60
C TYR A 49 9.91 -10.09 18.25
N SER A 50 8.82 -10.86 18.27
CA SER A 50 7.48 -10.35 17.97
C SER A 50 7.01 -9.25 18.92
N LEU A 51 7.42 -9.30 20.18
CA LEU A 51 7.09 -8.29 21.20
C LEU A 51 7.92 -7.01 21.05
N SER A 52 9.13 -7.09 20.49
CA SER A 52 9.99 -5.93 20.26
C SER A 52 9.58 -5.08 19.05
N LEU A 53 8.72 -5.61 18.17
CA LEU A 53 8.25 -4.87 16.99
C LEU A 53 7.19 -3.84 17.37
N PRO A 54 7.26 -2.61 16.80
CA PRO A 54 6.27 -1.57 17.04
C PRO A 54 4.89 -1.96 16.49
N ASP A 55 3.84 -1.52 17.17
CA ASP A 55 2.47 -1.69 16.72
C ASP A 55 2.11 -0.61 15.69
N TYR A 56 1.44 -1.01 14.60
CA TYR A 56 0.89 -0.11 13.58
C TYR A 56 -0.64 -0.23 13.54
N TYR A 57 -1.27 0.89 13.32
CA TYR A 57 -2.73 1.03 13.19
C TYR A 57 -3.05 1.46 11.78
N LYS A 58 -4.14 0.92 11.22
CA LYS A 58 -4.59 1.22 9.87
C LYS A 58 -5.94 1.93 9.93
N SER A 59 -5.97 3.19 9.50
CA SER A 59 -7.20 3.90 9.16
C SER A 59 -7.48 3.72 7.67
N SER A 60 -8.72 3.48 7.30
CA SER A 60 -9.10 3.31 5.90
C SER A 60 -10.48 3.88 5.63
N GLY A 61 -10.66 4.44 4.44
CA GLY A 61 -11.93 4.87 3.90
C GLY A 61 -12.22 4.17 2.58
N LEU A 62 -13.48 3.75 2.39
CA LEU A 62 -13.97 3.26 1.10
C LEU A 62 -14.62 4.43 0.36
N LEU A 63 -14.13 4.70 -0.85
CA LEU A 63 -14.45 5.87 -1.63
C LEU A 63 -15.01 5.46 -2.99
N GLU A 64 -15.94 6.27 -3.50
CA GLU A 64 -16.38 6.22 -4.87
C GLU A 64 -16.00 7.50 -5.62
N LEU A 65 -15.95 7.42 -6.95
CA LEU A 65 -15.73 8.59 -7.79
C LEU A 65 -17.03 9.41 -7.88
N SER A 66 -16.95 10.63 -7.35
CA SER A 66 -18.04 11.59 -7.47
C SER A 66 -18.26 11.96 -8.94
N GLY A 67 -19.49 11.83 -9.44
CA GLY A 67 -19.84 12.17 -10.82
C GLY A 67 -19.83 11.02 -11.83
N GLY A 68 -19.59 9.77 -11.39
CA GLY A 68 -19.76 8.60 -12.26
C GLY A 68 -21.22 8.28 -12.59
N SER A 69 -22.14 8.66 -11.71
CA SER A 69 -23.59 8.43 -11.85
C SER A 69 -24.37 9.56 -12.55
N ASP A 70 -23.82 10.78 -12.62
CA ASP A 70 -24.56 11.93 -13.18
C ASP A 70 -24.67 11.90 -14.72
N VAL A 71 -23.84 11.13 -15.40
CA VAL A 71 -23.95 10.93 -16.85
C VAL A 71 -25.16 10.05 -17.21
N VAL A 72 -25.73 9.32 -16.24
CA VAL A 72 -26.82 8.35 -16.46
C VAL A 72 -28.21 8.93 -16.11
N MET A 73 -28.31 10.01 -15.32
CA MET A 73 -29.59 10.49 -14.81
C MET A 73 -30.23 11.71 -15.53
N GLY A 74 -29.55 12.30 -16.49
CA GLY A 74 -30.13 13.34 -17.35
C GLY A 74 -30.90 12.72 -18.52
N GLY A 75 -32.23 12.65 -18.44
CA GLY A 75 -33.17 11.93 -19.31
C GLY A 75 -33.11 12.13 -20.82
N GLN A 76 -32.14 12.82 -21.40
CA GLN A 76 -31.88 12.87 -22.85
C GLN A 76 -30.54 12.24 -23.26
N ASN A 77 -29.63 11.98 -22.32
CA ASN A 77 -28.32 11.42 -22.60
C ASN A 77 -28.27 9.88 -22.53
N SER A 78 -29.34 9.22 -22.09
CA SER A 78 -29.43 7.76 -22.11
C SER A 78 -29.40 7.17 -23.53
N GLN A 79 -29.89 7.91 -24.53
CA GLN A 79 -29.76 7.53 -25.93
C GLN A 79 -28.31 7.70 -26.44
N LEU A 80 -27.56 8.70 -25.93
CA LEU A 80 -26.15 8.91 -26.27
C LEU A 80 -25.26 7.85 -25.62
N GLY A 81 -25.57 7.39 -24.41
CA GLY A 81 -24.86 6.29 -23.73
C GLY A 81 -25.00 4.96 -24.49
N GLY A 82 -26.18 4.69 -25.03
CA GLY A 82 -26.42 3.53 -25.90
C GLY A 82 -25.69 3.62 -27.23
N ILE A 83 -25.61 4.79 -27.85
CA ILE A 83 -24.87 5.03 -29.10
C ILE A 83 -23.36 4.99 -28.85
N ALA A 84 -22.89 5.52 -27.73
CA ALA A 84 -21.47 5.47 -27.35
C ALA A 84 -21.00 4.03 -27.11
N SER A 85 -21.81 3.17 -26.49
CA SER A 85 -21.50 1.75 -26.31
C SER A 85 -21.50 0.98 -27.63
N LEU A 86 -22.38 1.32 -28.58
CA LEU A 86 -22.39 0.77 -29.93
C LEU A 86 -21.19 1.26 -30.77
N ALA A 87 -20.69 2.47 -30.50
CA ALA A 87 -19.47 3.00 -31.11
C ALA A 87 -18.18 2.49 -30.45
N GLY A 88 -18.26 1.55 -29.50
CA GLY A 88 -17.11 0.97 -28.80
C GLY A 88 -16.49 1.90 -27.74
N ILE A 89 -17.16 3.00 -27.38
CA ILE A 89 -16.70 3.91 -26.33
C ILE A 89 -17.08 3.28 -24.98
N ASN A 90 -16.07 2.74 -24.29
CA ASN A 90 -16.25 2.08 -23.01
C ASN A 90 -16.35 3.13 -21.89
N LEU A 91 -17.57 3.48 -21.45
CA LEU A 91 -17.81 4.40 -20.37
C LEU A 91 -17.22 3.93 -19.01
N LYS A 92 -17.00 2.62 -18.84
CA LYS A 92 -16.24 2.08 -17.70
C LYS A 92 -14.78 2.53 -17.68
N GLY A 93 -14.17 2.78 -18.83
CA GLY A 93 -12.80 3.30 -18.94
C GLY A 93 -12.65 4.68 -18.31
N MET A 94 -13.63 5.57 -18.45
CA MET A 94 -13.55 6.94 -17.90
C MET A 94 -13.53 6.98 -16.37
N SER A 95 -14.21 6.05 -15.68
CA SER A 95 -14.15 5.95 -14.21
C SER A 95 -12.78 5.43 -13.77
N SER A 96 -12.25 4.43 -14.48
CA SER A 96 -10.91 3.88 -14.24
C SER A 96 -9.82 4.95 -14.39
N ASP A 97 -9.92 5.79 -15.44
CA ASP A 97 -8.95 6.85 -15.70
C ASP A 97 -8.93 7.90 -14.59
N LYS A 98 -10.09 8.32 -14.09
CA LYS A 98 -10.17 9.27 -12.95
C LYS A 98 -9.62 8.69 -11.65
N ALA A 99 -9.87 7.41 -11.39
CA ALA A 99 -9.30 6.74 -10.22
C ALA A 99 -7.77 6.61 -10.31
N MET A 100 -7.26 6.32 -11.51
CA MET A 100 -5.82 6.30 -11.76
C MET A 100 -5.20 7.70 -11.60
N ILE A 101 -5.89 8.76 -12.03
CA ILE A 101 -5.46 10.15 -11.81
C ILE A 101 -5.44 10.46 -10.31
N ALA A 102 -6.47 10.09 -9.55
CA ALA A 102 -6.50 10.26 -8.10
C ALA A 102 -5.31 9.59 -7.42
N LYS A 103 -5.01 8.34 -7.81
CA LYS A 103 -3.83 7.62 -7.30
C LYS A 103 -2.53 8.33 -7.68
N ALA A 104 -2.37 8.68 -8.94
CA ALA A 104 -1.17 9.38 -9.40
C ALA A 104 -0.99 10.74 -8.71
N THR A 105 -2.09 11.43 -8.39
CA THR A 105 -2.06 12.68 -7.62
C THR A 105 -1.54 12.43 -6.22
N VAL A 106 -2.09 11.44 -5.49
CA VAL A 106 -1.65 11.11 -4.11
C VAL A 106 -0.19 10.65 -4.09
N ASP A 107 0.23 9.85 -5.07
CA ASP A 107 1.61 9.35 -5.18
C ASP A 107 2.61 10.43 -5.65
N SER A 108 2.13 11.62 -6.08
CA SER A 108 2.98 12.65 -6.65
C SER A 108 3.77 13.42 -5.58
N ARG A 109 4.95 13.90 -5.97
CA ARG A 109 5.81 14.76 -5.14
C ARG A 109 5.16 16.12 -4.85
N ASP A 110 4.40 16.64 -5.80
CA ASP A 110 3.73 17.93 -5.65
C ASP A 110 2.61 17.84 -4.61
N PHE A 111 1.87 16.73 -4.59
CA PHE A 111 0.88 16.47 -3.56
C PHE A 111 1.54 16.33 -2.18
N PHE A 112 2.62 15.55 -2.07
CA PHE A 112 3.36 15.44 -0.82
C PHE A 112 3.87 16.80 -0.34
N LYS A 113 4.43 17.63 -1.25
CA LYS A 113 4.84 18.98 -0.94
C LYS A 113 3.68 19.84 -0.42
N HIS A 114 2.49 19.68 -1.00
CA HIS A 114 1.30 20.42 -0.58
C HIS A 114 0.86 19.98 0.82
N ILE A 115 0.67 18.68 1.06
CA ILE A 115 0.22 18.20 2.39
C ILE A 115 1.26 18.40 3.48
N SER A 116 2.54 18.44 3.15
CA SER A 116 3.62 18.70 4.11
C SER A 116 3.61 20.14 4.67
N THR A 117 2.81 21.06 4.09
CA THR A 117 2.61 22.40 4.64
C THR A 117 1.62 22.46 5.80
N PHE A 118 0.87 21.39 6.02
CA PHE A 118 -0.08 21.31 7.14
C PHE A 118 0.64 20.94 8.43
N ASP A 119 0.27 21.63 9.51
CA ASP A 119 0.88 21.45 10.82
C ASP A 119 0.77 19.99 11.30
N GLY A 120 1.86 19.46 11.82
CA GLY A 120 1.94 18.12 12.38
C GLY A 120 2.07 16.99 11.35
N VAL A 121 1.99 17.27 10.04
CA VAL A 121 2.10 16.22 9.01
C VAL A 121 3.53 15.73 8.87
N LEU A 122 4.51 16.61 8.72
CA LEU A 122 5.91 16.22 8.61
C LEU A 122 6.42 15.56 9.88
N GLU A 123 6.12 16.14 11.02
CA GLU A 123 6.48 15.63 12.34
C GLU A 123 5.88 14.23 12.55
N GLY A 124 4.61 14.09 12.18
CA GLY A 124 3.90 12.82 12.27
C GLY A 124 4.49 11.74 11.36
N ILE A 125 4.91 12.07 10.14
CA ILE A 125 5.47 11.09 9.20
C ILE A 125 6.91 10.71 9.56
N LEU A 126 7.75 11.68 9.95
CA LEU A 126 9.20 11.51 10.03
C LEU A 126 9.73 11.30 11.43
N ALA A 127 9.09 11.90 12.45
CA ALA A 127 9.69 12.02 13.77
C ALA A 127 9.02 11.16 14.85
N ILE A 128 7.98 10.38 14.55
CA ILE A 128 7.33 9.54 15.56
C ILE A 128 8.19 8.34 15.95
N LYS A 129 8.65 8.33 17.20
CA LYS A 129 9.34 7.20 17.81
C LYS A 129 8.37 6.15 18.30
N GLU A 130 7.42 6.55 19.16
CA GLU A 130 6.48 5.67 19.83
C GLU A 130 5.14 6.37 20.07
N TYR A 131 4.09 5.58 20.26
CA TYR A 131 2.76 6.06 20.66
C TYR A 131 2.36 5.44 22.00
N ASP A 132 2.12 6.27 23.00
CA ASP A 132 1.62 5.81 24.31
C ASP A 132 0.09 5.66 24.26
N LYS A 133 -0.37 4.41 24.27
CA LYS A 133 -1.80 4.07 24.25
C LYS A 133 -2.58 4.56 25.46
N ARG A 134 -1.91 4.72 26.62
CA ARG A 134 -2.56 5.11 27.88
C ARG A 134 -2.85 6.60 27.92
N THR A 135 -1.87 7.40 27.49
CA THR A 135 -2.00 8.87 27.47
C THR A 135 -2.53 9.38 26.13
N LYS A 136 -2.57 8.52 25.10
CA LYS A 136 -2.89 8.87 23.70
C LYS A 136 -1.97 9.95 23.14
N GLN A 137 -0.74 9.97 23.59
CA GLN A 137 0.26 10.95 23.16
C GLN A 137 1.29 10.32 22.22
N ILE A 138 1.70 11.12 21.28
CA ILE A 138 2.79 10.79 20.36
C ILE A 138 4.10 11.16 21.06
N ILE A 139 5.05 10.24 21.07
CA ILE A 139 6.41 10.46 21.55
C ILE A 139 7.29 10.64 20.33
N PHE A 140 7.82 11.84 20.13
CA PHE A 140 8.75 12.13 19.04
C PHE A 140 10.16 11.65 19.35
N ASP A 141 10.93 11.44 18.31
CA ASP A 141 12.36 11.19 18.44
C ASP A 141 13.09 12.53 18.60
N ASN A 142 13.60 12.79 19.78
CA ASN A 142 14.27 14.06 20.08
C ASN A 142 15.57 14.28 19.27
N GLU A 143 16.11 13.24 18.62
CA GLU A 143 17.23 13.37 17.68
C GLU A 143 16.77 13.96 16.34
N ILE A 144 15.47 13.90 16.03
CA ILE A 144 14.87 14.34 14.77
C ILE A 144 14.05 15.62 14.99
N TYR A 145 13.16 15.59 15.98
CA TYR A 145 12.21 16.67 16.26
C TYR A 145 11.85 16.75 17.75
N SER A 146 11.76 17.95 18.29
CA SER A 146 11.27 18.22 19.64
C SER A 146 10.23 19.33 19.58
N GLU A 147 9.14 19.20 20.34
CA GLU A 147 8.10 20.24 20.44
C GLU A 147 8.64 21.58 20.96
N GLU A 148 9.70 21.57 21.76
CA GLU A 148 10.30 22.80 22.34
C GLU A 148 11.27 23.49 21.37
N THR A 149 12.09 22.72 20.63
CA THR A 149 13.18 23.26 19.81
C THR A 149 12.94 23.14 18.30
N GLY A 150 11.85 22.44 17.90
CA GLY A 150 11.55 22.14 16.51
C GLY A 150 12.43 21.03 15.93
N TRP A 151 12.65 21.06 14.63
CA TRP A 151 13.50 20.12 13.91
C TRP A 151 14.95 20.24 14.33
N ALA A 152 15.63 19.10 14.53
CA ALA A 152 17.05 19.07 14.87
C ALA A 152 17.84 19.85 13.81
N GLN A 153 18.59 20.83 14.26
CA GLN A 153 19.48 21.56 13.40
C GLN A 153 20.62 20.65 12.97
N SER A 154 21.00 20.80 11.72
CA SER A 154 22.12 20.16 11.05
C SER A 154 23.26 19.83 11.99
N ASN A 155 23.84 18.62 11.83
CA ASN A 155 25.05 18.18 12.47
C ASN A 155 26.18 19.23 12.28
N GLU A 156 27.16 19.26 13.19
CA GLU A 156 28.34 20.16 13.18
C GLU A 156 29.08 20.27 11.83
N ASN A 157 28.75 19.41 10.85
CA ASN A 157 29.31 19.38 9.51
C ASN A 157 28.50 20.14 8.44
N GLY A 158 27.39 20.82 8.82
CA GLY A 158 26.63 21.67 7.90
C GLY A 158 25.69 20.91 6.95
N ASP A 159 25.51 19.59 7.10
CA ASP A 159 24.57 18.81 6.31
C ASP A 159 23.14 19.11 6.75
N GLN A 160 22.36 19.67 5.82
CA GLN A 160 20.97 20.07 6.04
C GLN A 160 20.10 18.84 6.26
N ALA A 161 19.16 19.00 7.20
CA ALA A 161 18.00 18.16 7.46
C ALA A 161 18.26 16.64 7.51
N VAL A 162 17.86 16.02 8.60
CA VAL A 162 17.93 14.56 8.84
C VAL A 162 17.31 13.73 7.70
N PHE A 163 16.43 14.34 6.89
CA PHE A 163 15.81 13.73 5.71
C PHE A 163 15.84 14.67 4.50
N SER A 164 16.21 14.11 3.34
CA SER A 164 15.96 14.82 2.08
C SER A 164 14.46 14.81 1.76
N PHE A 165 14.00 15.75 0.92
CA PHE A 165 12.61 15.77 0.46
C PHE A 165 12.18 14.44 -0.20
N LEU A 166 13.09 13.79 -0.93
CA LEU A 166 12.82 12.50 -1.58
C LEU A 166 12.70 11.37 -0.56
N ASP A 167 13.51 11.38 0.49
CA ASP A 167 13.40 10.39 1.57
C ASP A 167 12.08 10.55 2.33
N ALA A 168 11.71 11.78 2.65
CA ALA A 168 10.44 12.10 3.28
C ALA A 168 9.24 11.66 2.44
N HIS A 169 9.28 11.89 1.12
CA HIS A 169 8.26 11.41 0.19
C HIS A 169 8.19 9.88 0.14
N ASN A 170 9.33 9.17 0.11
CA ASN A 170 9.35 7.70 0.13
C ASN A 170 8.79 7.15 1.44
N ILE A 171 9.08 7.79 2.58
CA ILE A 171 8.50 7.41 3.87
C ILE A 171 6.99 7.63 3.85
N PHE A 172 6.49 8.76 3.34
CA PHE A 172 5.07 9.02 3.16
C PHE A 172 4.40 7.90 2.34
N LEU A 173 4.95 7.54 1.18
CA LEU A 173 4.42 6.46 0.33
C LEU A 173 4.45 5.08 1.02
N SER A 174 5.32 4.85 2.00
CA SER A 174 5.32 3.61 2.77
C SER A 174 4.17 3.52 3.79
N HIS A 175 3.61 4.66 4.17
CA HIS A 175 2.48 4.76 5.10
C HIS A 175 1.13 4.83 4.41
N VAL A 176 1.06 5.31 3.17
CA VAL A 176 -0.17 5.59 2.42
C VAL A 176 -0.33 4.58 1.29
N ASP A 177 -1.49 3.94 1.22
CA ASP A 177 -1.86 3.05 0.12
C ASP A 177 -3.24 3.44 -0.42
N LEU A 178 -3.30 3.71 -1.72
CA LEU A 178 -4.53 3.94 -2.46
C LEU A 178 -4.67 2.83 -3.50
N SER A 179 -5.61 1.92 -3.24
CA SER A 179 -5.90 0.78 -4.10
C SER A 179 -7.23 0.96 -4.82
N LEU A 180 -7.26 0.58 -6.10
CA LEU A 180 -8.44 0.58 -6.94
C LEU A 180 -8.90 -0.85 -7.18
N ASP A 181 -10.15 -1.13 -6.85
CA ASP A 181 -10.84 -2.34 -7.25
C ASP A 181 -11.49 -2.12 -8.63
N PHE A 182 -10.96 -2.80 -9.65
CA PHE A 182 -11.44 -2.65 -11.03
C PHE A 182 -12.81 -3.29 -11.27
N ASP A 183 -13.22 -4.25 -10.45
CA ASP A 183 -14.52 -4.92 -10.60
C ASP A 183 -15.66 -4.05 -10.07
N THR A 184 -15.45 -3.44 -8.91
CA THR A 184 -16.42 -2.57 -8.25
C THR A 184 -16.25 -1.10 -8.60
N SER A 185 -15.11 -0.70 -9.16
CA SER A 185 -14.70 0.71 -9.38
C SER A 185 -14.60 1.53 -8.10
N LEU A 186 -14.47 0.86 -6.94
CA LEU A 186 -14.29 1.50 -5.66
C LEU A 186 -12.80 1.72 -5.35
N ILE A 187 -12.55 2.78 -4.61
CA ILE A 187 -11.19 3.17 -4.19
C ILE A 187 -11.09 2.97 -2.69
N THR A 188 -10.07 2.27 -2.25
CA THR A 188 -9.74 2.17 -0.82
C THR A 188 -8.49 2.99 -0.56
N LEU A 189 -8.64 4.09 0.20
CA LEU A 189 -7.50 4.81 0.76
C LEU A 189 -7.22 4.29 2.15
N SER A 190 -5.98 3.97 2.45
CA SER A 190 -5.57 3.53 3.78
C SER A 190 -4.24 4.14 4.18
N VAL A 191 -4.15 4.49 5.46
CA VAL A 191 -2.93 4.98 6.10
C VAL A 191 -2.58 4.07 7.27
N GLU A 192 -1.36 3.54 7.26
CA GLU A 192 -0.81 2.74 8.35
C GLU A 192 0.23 3.55 9.14
N HIS A 193 0.00 3.70 10.44
CA HIS A 193 0.87 4.52 11.28
C HIS A 193 0.95 4.01 12.72
N LYS A 194 1.98 4.40 13.49
CA LYS A 194 2.13 4.03 14.91
C LYS A 194 1.05 4.66 15.79
N SER A 195 0.60 5.89 15.48
CA SER A 195 -0.53 6.56 16.15
C SER A 195 -1.82 6.33 15.37
N PRO A 196 -2.88 5.79 16.00
CA PRO A 196 -4.19 5.62 15.39
C PRO A 196 -4.87 6.96 15.06
N GLU A 197 -4.69 7.97 15.90
CA GLU A 197 -5.24 9.31 15.69
C GLU A 197 -4.58 9.99 14.49
N PHE A 198 -3.26 9.86 14.35
CA PHE A 198 -2.54 10.40 13.20
C PHE A 198 -2.91 9.67 11.91
N ALA A 199 -3.05 8.33 11.94
CA ALA A 199 -3.52 7.57 10.78
C ALA A 199 -4.90 8.07 10.31
N TYR A 200 -5.82 8.30 11.23
CA TYR A 200 -7.15 8.86 10.95
C TYR A 200 -7.07 10.28 10.40
N PHE A 201 -6.29 11.16 11.05
CA PHE A 201 -6.09 12.54 10.62
C PHE A 201 -5.55 12.61 9.20
N LEU A 202 -4.47 11.88 8.91
CA LEU A 202 -3.82 11.89 7.61
C LEU A 202 -4.73 11.30 6.51
N THR A 203 -5.51 10.25 6.82
CA THR A 203 -6.48 9.69 5.86
C THR A 203 -7.52 10.73 5.44
N ASN A 204 -8.12 11.44 6.42
CA ASN A 204 -9.10 12.49 6.12
C ASN A 204 -8.48 13.69 5.41
N LEU A 205 -7.27 14.09 5.80
CA LEU A 205 -6.56 15.19 5.15
C LEU A 205 -6.30 14.87 3.67
N ILE A 206 -5.83 13.66 3.35
CA ILE A 206 -5.60 13.24 1.96
C ILE A 206 -6.90 13.30 1.16
N ILE A 207 -8.02 12.77 1.68
CA ILE A 207 -9.33 12.81 0.99
C ILE A 207 -9.76 14.25 0.72
N SER A 208 -9.65 15.11 1.73
CA SER A 208 -10.02 16.52 1.61
C SER A 208 -9.16 17.26 0.59
N GLU A 209 -7.84 17.08 0.67
CA GLU A 209 -6.91 17.83 -0.17
C GLU A 209 -6.87 17.34 -1.62
N VAL A 210 -7.08 16.05 -1.88
CA VAL A 210 -7.31 15.56 -3.25
C VAL A 210 -8.57 16.20 -3.86
N ASN A 211 -9.66 16.26 -3.10
CA ASN A 211 -10.90 16.91 -3.56
C ASN A 211 -10.69 18.42 -3.82
N ASN A 212 -9.98 19.12 -2.93
CA ASN A 212 -9.70 20.55 -3.05
C ASN A 212 -8.81 20.85 -4.26
N LEU A 213 -7.76 20.08 -4.47
CA LEU A 213 -6.84 20.27 -5.60
C LEU A 213 -7.53 20.01 -6.95
N GLU A 214 -8.28 18.93 -7.07
CA GLU A 214 -8.98 18.61 -8.32
C GLU A 214 -10.13 19.57 -8.62
N ARG A 215 -10.81 20.04 -7.59
CA ARG A 215 -11.81 21.13 -7.71
C ARG A 215 -11.15 22.40 -8.23
N SER A 216 -10.07 22.84 -7.60
CA SER A 216 -9.37 24.07 -7.97
C SER A 216 -8.81 24.01 -9.38
N ARG A 217 -8.22 22.86 -9.76
CA ARG A 217 -7.74 22.59 -11.12
C ARG A 217 -8.86 22.70 -12.14
N THR A 218 -10.02 22.08 -11.86
CA THR A 218 -11.17 22.11 -12.78
C THR A 218 -11.73 23.52 -12.96
N ILE A 219 -11.86 24.29 -11.87
CA ILE A 219 -12.33 25.67 -11.92
C ILE A 219 -11.38 26.52 -12.78
N GLU A 220 -10.07 26.38 -12.55
CA GLU A 220 -9.06 27.13 -13.31
C GLU A 220 -9.05 26.75 -14.80
N GLU A 221 -9.13 25.46 -15.13
CA GLU A 221 -9.20 24.99 -16.51
C GLU A 221 -10.47 25.49 -17.22
N ALA A 222 -11.64 25.37 -16.56
CA ALA A 222 -12.91 25.82 -17.11
C ALA A 222 -12.92 27.34 -17.32
N SER A 223 -12.36 28.12 -16.39
CA SER A 223 -12.24 29.56 -16.49
C SER A 223 -11.34 29.96 -17.66
N ARG A 224 -10.14 29.36 -17.77
CA ARG A 224 -9.23 29.63 -18.89
C ARG A 224 -9.86 29.27 -20.25
N ALA A 225 -10.53 28.12 -20.34
CA ALA A 225 -11.21 27.70 -21.56
C ALA A 225 -12.34 28.67 -21.94
N ARG A 226 -13.14 29.11 -20.96
CA ARG A 226 -14.21 30.09 -21.17
C ARG A 226 -13.68 31.40 -21.68
N ASP A 227 -12.61 31.90 -21.10
CA ASP A 227 -12.03 33.22 -21.47
C ASP A 227 -11.41 33.18 -22.89
N PHE A 228 -10.77 32.06 -23.26
CA PHE A 228 -10.33 31.80 -24.61
C PHE A 228 -11.50 31.76 -25.60
N LEU A 229 -12.58 31.01 -25.29
CA LEU A 229 -13.76 30.90 -26.15
C LEU A 229 -14.48 32.25 -26.32
N LYS A 230 -14.53 33.10 -25.29
CA LYS A 230 -15.07 34.44 -25.38
C LYS A 230 -14.28 35.34 -26.35
N ALA A 231 -12.95 35.28 -26.26
CA ALA A 231 -12.09 36.02 -27.18
C ALA A 231 -12.23 35.54 -28.64
N GLU A 232 -12.46 34.26 -28.85
CA GLU A 232 -12.69 33.71 -30.18
C GLU A 232 -14.08 34.04 -30.75
N LEU A 233 -15.10 34.13 -29.86
CA LEU A 233 -16.45 34.56 -30.22
C LEU A 233 -16.49 35.96 -30.80
N GLU A 234 -15.67 36.88 -30.27
CA GLU A 234 -15.57 38.27 -30.75
C GLU A 234 -14.96 38.36 -32.16
N LYS A 235 -14.08 37.45 -32.52
CA LYS A 235 -13.40 37.40 -33.83
C LYS A 235 -14.22 36.71 -34.93
N THR A 236 -15.23 35.91 -34.55
CA THR A 236 -15.97 35.06 -35.46
C THR A 236 -17.26 35.73 -35.91
N GLU A 237 -17.43 35.88 -37.24
CA GLU A 237 -18.64 36.47 -37.83
C GLU A 237 -19.65 35.38 -38.28
N VAL A 238 -19.20 34.12 -38.48
CA VAL A 238 -20.04 33.04 -38.98
C VAL A 238 -21.03 32.57 -37.88
N LEU A 239 -22.33 32.69 -38.17
CA LEU A 239 -23.40 32.42 -37.18
C LEU A 239 -23.32 31.02 -36.60
N ASP A 240 -23.14 29.97 -37.40
CA ASP A 240 -23.10 28.58 -36.91
C ASP A 240 -21.91 28.32 -35.98
N VAL A 241 -20.76 28.96 -36.27
CA VAL A 241 -19.57 28.88 -35.42
C VAL A 241 -19.83 29.60 -34.09
N ARG A 242 -20.44 30.79 -34.12
CA ARG A 242 -20.84 31.53 -32.91
C ARG A 242 -21.77 30.71 -32.01
N LEU A 243 -22.77 30.03 -32.59
CA LEU A 243 -23.66 29.17 -31.84
C LEU A 243 -22.92 27.98 -31.20
N SER A 244 -21.96 27.39 -31.91
CA SER A 244 -21.13 26.33 -31.40
C SER A 244 -20.22 26.79 -30.25
N ILE A 245 -19.57 27.94 -30.38
CA ILE A 245 -18.76 28.56 -29.31
C ILE A 245 -19.60 28.84 -28.07
N ASN A 246 -20.82 29.40 -28.24
CA ASN A 246 -21.70 29.67 -27.10
C ASN A 246 -22.09 28.39 -26.36
N ARG A 247 -22.32 27.26 -27.04
CA ARG A 247 -22.57 25.95 -26.39
C ARG A 247 -21.35 25.48 -25.60
N LEU A 248 -20.13 25.68 -26.14
CA LEU A 248 -18.89 25.32 -25.43
C LEU A 248 -18.71 26.20 -24.19
N ILE A 249 -18.97 27.51 -24.28
CA ILE A 249 -18.95 28.41 -23.12
C ILE A 249 -19.93 27.95 -22.04
N GLN A 250 -21.17 27.60 -22.44
CA GLN A 250 -22.17 27.09 -21.51
C GLN A 250 -21.67 25.81 -20.82
N SER A 251 -21.07 24.89 -21.55
CA SER A 251 -20.51 23.65 -20.99
C SER A 251 -19.38 23.95 -19.98
N GLN A 252 -18.51 24.93 -20.24
CA GLN A 252 -17.46 25.31 -19.28
C GLN A 252 -18.04 25.96 -18.03
N LEU A 253 -19.08 26.81 -18.16
CA LEU A 253 -19.78 27.38 -17.02
C LEU A 253 -20.46 26.29 -16.16
N GLU A 254 -21.08 25.30 -16.79
CA GLU A 254 -21.66 24.16 -16.08
C GLU A 254 -20.61 23.37 -15.29
N ARG A 255 -19.44 23.09 -15.89
CA ARG A 255 -18.32 22.45 -15.18
C ARG A 255 -17.84 23.27 -13.99
N GLU A 256 -17.69 24.58 -14.16
CA GLU A 256 -17.28 25.50 -13.08
C GLU A 256 -18.30 25.53 -11.96
N MET A 257 -19.60 25.61 -12.30
CA MET A 257 -20.69 25.59 -11.32
C MET A 257 -20.74 24.27 -10.54
N LEU A 258 -20.67 23.13 -11.22
CA LEU A 258 -20.66 21.82 -10.57
C LEU A 258 -19.46 21.64 -9.64
N ALA A 259 -18.29 22.16 -10.03
CA ALA A 259 -17.10 22.12 -9.18
C ALA A 259 -17.26 22.96 -7.91
N ASN A 260 -17.97 24.09 -7.97
CA ASN A 260 -18.24 24.95 -6.81
C ASN A 260 -19.32 24.40 -5.88
N VAL A 261 -20.33 23.72 -6.41
CA VAL A 261 -21.49 23.25 -5.62
C VAL A 261 -21.21 21.94 -4.91
N ARG A 262 -20.41 21.05 -5.48
CA ARG A 262 -20.15 19.73 -4.89
C ARG A 262 -19.14 19.82 -3.76
N GLU A 263 -19.52 19.35 -2.57
CA GLU A 263 -18.62 19.27 -1.42
C GLU A 263 -17.51 18.22 -1.67
N ASN A 264 -17.87 17.04 -2.16
CA ASN A 264 -16.97 15.98 -2.54
C ASN A 264 -16.82 15.96 -4.06
N TYR A 265 -15.77 16.63 -4.59
CA TYR A 265 -15.67 16.87 -6.03
C TYR A 265 -15.23 15.63 -6.82
N LEU A 266 -14.17 14.93 -6.37
CA LEU A 266 -13.61 13.76 -7.03
C LEU A 266 -13.92 12.48 -6.27
N LEU A 267 -13.68 12.47 -4.95
CA LEU A 267 -13.79 11.32 -4.07
C LEU A 267 -14.91 11.53 -3.06
N SER A 268 -15.94 10.70 -3.10
CA SER A 268 -17.05 10.66 -2.11
C SER A 268 -16.89 9.45 -1.20
N SER A 269 -16.95 9.64 0.11
CA SER A 269 -16.81 8.54 1.07
C SER A 269 -18.12 7.73 1.13
N LEU A 270 -18.04 6.43 0.79
CA LEU A 270 -19.05 5.43 1.07
C LEU A 270 -18.94 4.93 2.51
N ASP A 271 -17.70 4.71 2.95
CA ASP A 271 -17.37 4.41 4.34
C ASP A 271 -16.30 5.40 4.79
N THR A 272 -16.64 6.19 5.82
CA THR A 272 -15.74 7.24 6.32
C THR A 272 -14.61 6.64 7.13
N PRO A 273 -13.39 7.18 7.02
CA PRO A 273 -12.29 6.77 7.89
C PRO A 273 -12.67 6.88 9.37
N PHE A 274 -12.13 6.00 10.19
CA PHE A 274 -12.31 6.01 11.64
C PHE A 274 -10.98 5.78 12.36
N VAL A 275 -10.93 6.15 13.64
CA VAL A 275 -9.76 5.90 14.49
C VAL A 275 -9.69 4.40 14.80
N PRO A 276 -8.64 3.68 14.35
CA PRO A 276 -8.57 2.24 14.53
C PRO A 276 -8.31 1.85 15.97
N GLU A 277 -9.18 1.00 16.54
CA GLU A 277 -9.01 0.47 17.90
C GLU A 277 -8.00 -0.69 17.96
N LYS A 278 -7.90 -1.46 16.87
CA LYS A 278 -7.06 -2.65 16.78
C LYS A 278 -5.85 -2.40 15.89
N LYS A 279 -4.70 -2.96 16.30
CA LYS A 279 -3.49 -2.92 15.48
C LYS A 279 -3.64 -3.76 14.20
N SER A 280 -3.09 -3.26 13.09
CA SER A 280 -3.02 -3.94 11.81
C SER A 280 -1.78 -4.83 11.69
N LYS A 281 -0.65 -4.34 12.19
CA LYS A 281 0.67 -4.99 12.15
C LYS A 281 1.41 -4.84 13.49
N PRO A 282 2.36 -5.74 13.81
CA PRO A 282 2.61 -7.04 13.18
C PRO A 282 1.55 -8.09 13.58
N ARG A 283 1.33 -9.07 12.73
CA ARG A 283 0.52 -10.26 13.07
C ARG A 283 1.36 -11.20 13.93
N ARG A 284 1.48 -10.90 15.21
CA ARG A 284 2.38 -11.61 16.16
C ARG A 284 2.17 -13.12 16.17
N SER A 285 0.91 -13.58 16.04
CA SER A 285 0.60 -15.01 15.96
C SER A 285 1.29 -15.70 14.77
N LEU A 286 1.31 -15.06 13.60
CA LEU A 286 1.98 -15.61 12.42
C LEU A 286 3.50 -15.68 12.63
N ILE A 287 4.11 -14.65 13.22
CA ILE A 287 5.55 -14.64 13.51
C ILE A 287 5.92 -15.81 14.43
N CYS A 288 5.14 -16.04 15.49
CA CYS A 288 5.37 -17.13 16.43
C CYS A 288 5.18 -18.51 15.76
N ILE A 289 4.14 -18.67 14.93
CA ILE A 289 3.90 -19.93 14.21
C ILE A 289 5.06 -20.21 13.24
N PHE A 290 5.42 -19.26 12.39
CA PHE A 290 6.53 -19.45 11.45
C PHE A 290 7.87 -19.65 12.15
N GLY A 291 8.16 -18.91 13.22
CA GLY A 291 9.38 -19.08 14.01
C GLY A 291 9.48 -20.47 14.64
N THR A 292 8.38 -20.96 15.21
CA THR A 292 8.32 -22.30 15.78
C THR A 292 8.48 -23.39 14.71
N PHE A 293 7.77 -23.25 13.58
CA PHE A 293 7.88 -24.19 12.47
C PHE A 293 9.29 -24.24 11.88
N PHE A 294 9.90 -23.07 11.70
CA PHE A 294 11.28 -22.97 11.21
C PHE A 294 12.28 -23.60 12.17
N GLY A 295 12.10 -23.40 13.47
CA GLY A 295 12.89 -24.06 14.50
C GLY A 295 12.78 -25.57 14.46
N ALA A 296 11.57 -26.12 14.31
CA ALA A 296 11.34 -27.56 14.18
C ALA A 296 12.01 -28.12 12.90
N PHE A 297 11.87 -27.42 11.79
CA PHE A 297 12.46 -27.80 10.51
C PHE A 297 13.99 -27.86 10.59
N LEU A 298 14.61 -26.84 11.15
CA LEU A 298 16.07 -26.81 11.36
C LEU A 298 16.54 -27.92 12.32
N ALA A 299 15.77 -28.23 13.37
CA ALA A 299 16.11 -29.32 14.30
C ALA A 299 16.14 -30.65 13.60
N VAL A 300 15.17 -30.94 12.73
CA VAL A 300 15.11 -32.20 11.94
C VAL A 300 16.29 -32.26 10.98
N ILE A 301 16.55 -31.18 10.21
CA ILE A 301 17.70 -31.15 9.29
C ILE A 301 19.02 -31.43 10.04
N PHE A 302 19.21 -30.77 11.18
CA PHE A 302 20.42 -30.92 11.98
C PHE A 302 20.62 -32.36 12.42
N ILE A 303 19.54 -33.04 12.85
CA ILE A 303 19.61 -34.47 13.25
C ILE A 303 19.97 -35.35 12.06
N LEU A 304 19.36 -35.14 10.90
CA LEU A 304 19.63 -35.94 9.70
C LEU A 304 21.08 -35.75 9.22
N ILE A 305 21.58 -34.52 9.18
CA ILE A 305 22.98 -34.26 8.81
C ILE A 305 23.94 -34.94 9.80
N ARG A 306 23.68 -34.83 11.09
CA ARG A 306 24.49 -35.45 12.12
C ARG A 306 24.50 -36.99 11.96
N GLU A 307 23.34 -37.60 11.74
CA GLU A 307 23.24 -39.06 11.58
C GLU A 307 24.00 -39.51 10.32
N PHE A 308 23.86 -38.77 9.22
CA PHE A 308 24.57 -39.06 7.96
C PHE A 308 26.09 -38.96 8.12
N ILE A 309 26.58 -37.97 8.84
CA ILE A 309 28.03 -37.81 9.10
C ILE A 309 28.54 -38.94 10.02
N PHE A 310 27.78 -39.28 11.08
CA PHE A 310 28.20 -40.35 12.02
C PHE A 310 28.07 -41.77 11.43
N SER A 311 27.09 -42.00 10.54
CA SER A 311 26.95 -43.25 9.81
C SER A 311 28.15 -43.52 8.90
N ARG A 312 28.66 -42.49 8.22
CA ARG A 312 29.91 -42.58 7.42
C ARG A 312 31.17 -42.89 8.23
N LYS A 313 31.24 -42.41 9.49
CA LYS A 313 32.40 -42.68 10.37
C LYS A 313 32.42 -44.12 10.92
N LYS A 314 31.33 -44.87 10.89
CA LYS A 314 31.27 -46.26 11.31
C LYS A 314 31.65 -47.26 10.20
N LEU A 315 31.76 -46.82 8.96
CA LEU A 315 32.11 -47.61 7.78
C LEU A 315 33.59 -47.51 7.38
N ASN A 316 34.34 -46.57 8.00
CA ASN A 316 35.81 -46.48 7.93
C ASN A 316 36.44 -46.92 9.25
#